data_97135061fae384aecc50d3be9fa1af0f
#
_entry.id   97135061fae384aecc50d3be9fa1af0f
#
_cell.length_a   1.000
_cell.length_b   1.000
_cell.length_c   1.000
_cell.angle_alpha   90.00
_cell.angle_beta   90.00
_cell.angle_gamma   90.00
#
_symmetry.space_group_name_H-M   'P 1'
#
loop_
_entity.id
_entity.type
_entity.pdbx_description
1 polymer ?
#
loop_
_entity_poly.entity_id
_entity_poly.type
_entity_poly.pdbx_seq_one_letter_code
_entity_poly.pdbx_strand_id
1 'polypeptide(L)'
;GISVPVLHKYIRSIEDAAGEPILRTTPAGSVLTEQGLRVAELARSMDHRCETDRGFTVCCSPVTEDLMMSVISSLKIPGANIVVSDDEYNIRMMREDRADLAIIDDPLYLFDAEEFQMEEIGYMGMVFVDNGPSFIRYKYGAQRVAFMFLDSEDREYTIESETFSLPELLGSNKSFFVDEFLLTRRNLRLKSAVDPKMLRHAITAIYREESKNVSRIVKALISRNL
;
A
#
# COMPACT_ATOMS: atom_id res chain seq x y z
N GLY A 1 7.74 -18.19 30.03
CA GLY A 1 6.27 -18.08 29.95
C GLY A 1 5.71 -17.49 31.24
N ILE A 2 4.61 -16.75 31.16
CA ILE A 2 3.88 -16.20 32.32
C ILE A 2 2.76 -17.16 32.72
N SER A 3 2.41 -17.19 34.02
CA SER A 3 1.29 -18.00 34.50
C SER A 3 -0.06 -17.39 34.12
N VAL A 4 -1.11 -18.22 34.04
CA VAL A 4 -2.46 -17.78 33.70
C VAL A 4 -2.99 -16.65 34.61
N PRO A 5 -2.81 -16.71 35.96
CA PRO A 5 -3.24 -15.60 36.81
C PRO A 5 -2.51 -14.28 36.52
N VAL A 6 -1.23 -14.35 36.19
CA VAL A 6 -0.44 -13.16 35.80
C VAL A 6 -0.92 -12.60 34.49
N LEU A 7 -1.22 -13.44 33.49
CA LEU A 7 -1.81 -13.03 32.23
C LEU A 7 -3.13 -12.29 32.43
N HIS A 8 -4.05 -12.85 33.24
CA HIS A 8 -5.31 -12.18 33.54
C HIS A 8 -5.13 -10.83 34.26
N LYS A 9 -4.14 -10.70 35.13
CA LYS A 9 -3.82 -9.42 35.77
C LYS A 9 -3.39 -8.36 34.75
N TYR A 10 -2.53 -8.73 33.77
CA TYR A 10 -2.09 -7.81 32.72
C TYR A 10 -3.26 -7.41 31.80
N ILE A 11 -4.10 -8.38 31.40
CA ILE A 11 -5.28 -8.11 30.58
C ILE A 11 -6.18 -7.08 31.27
N ARG A 12 -6.53 -7.27 32.55
CA ARG A 12 -7.35 -6.33 33.32
C ARG A 12 -6.71 -4.94 33.39
N SER A 13 -5.40 -4.88 33.66
CA SER A 13 -4.69 -3.59 33.71
C SER A 13 -4.74 -2.84 32.38
N ILE A 14 -4.71 -3.55 31.23
CA ILE A 14 -4.82 -2.96 29.91
C ILE A 14 -6.27 -2.53 29.66
N GLU A 15 -7.26 -3.34 30.02
CA GLU A 15 -8.69 -3.02 29.91
C GLU A 15 -9.06 -1.80 30.75
N ASP A 16 -8.53 -1.71 31.99
CA ASP A 16 -8.72 -0.54 32.85
C ASP A 16 -8.14 0.73 32.23
N ALA A 17 -6.97 0.62 31.58
CA ALA A 17 -6.33 1.74 30.88
C ALA A 17 -7.03 2.11 29.57
N ALA A 18 -7.54 1.11 28.84
CA ALA A 18 -8.25 1.31 27.58
C ALA A 18 -9.71 1.79 27.75
N GLY A 19 -10.27 1.60 28.96
CA GLY A 19 -11.66 1.92 29.27
C GLY A 19 -12.69 0.93 28.71
N GLU A 20 -12.26 -0.09 27.97
CA GLU A 20 -13.09 -1.08 27.29
C GLU A 20 -12.45 -2.47 27.31
N PRO A 21 -13.24 -3.56 27.26
CA PRO A 21 -12.72 -4.91 27.14
C PRO A 21 -11.89 -5.11 25.87
N ILE A 22 -10.67 -5.68 26.02
CA ILE A 22 -9.79 -6.03 24.90
C ILE A 22 -9.96 -7.47 24.44
N LEU A 23 -10.59 -8.34 25.24
CA LEU A 23 -10.88 -9.72 24.94
C LEU A 23 -12.37 -10.04 25.06
N ARG A 24 -12.88 -10.91 24.21
CA ARG A 24 -14.18 -11.57 24.39
C ARG A 24 -13.99 -13.08 24.34
N THR A 25 -14.73 -13.78 25.22
CA THR A 25 -14.74 -15.24 25.26
C THR A 25 -15.73 -15.77 24.22
N THR A 26 -15.32 -16.79 23.47
CA THR A 26 -16.13 -17.53 22.51
C THR A 26 -16.05 -19.03 22.82
N PRO A 27 -16.95 -19.87 22.28
CA PRO A 27 -16.86 -21.33 22.43
C PRO A 27 -15.53 -21.92 21.92
N ALA A 28 -14.86 -21.24 20.98
CA ALA A 28 -13.56 -21.63 20.43
C ALA A 28 -12.35 -21.06 21.19
N GLY A 29 -12.57 -20.26 22.24
CA GLY A 29 -11.52 -19.59 23.02
C GLY A 29 -11.72 -18.09 23.12
N SER A 30 -10.68 -17.35 23.52
CA SER A 30 -10.69 -15.90 23.61
C SER A 30 -10.23 -15.28 22.29
N VAL A 31 -10.94 -14.24 21.83
CA VAL A 31 -10.58 -13.45 20.67
C VAL A 31 -10.47 -11.97 21.04
N LEU A 32 -9.64 -11.22 20.33
CA LEU A 32 -9.53 -9.78 20.52
C LEU A 32 -10.84 -9.08 20.11
N THR A 33 -11.23 -8.06 20.85
CA THR A 33 -12.23 -7.09 20.45
C THR A 33 -11.61 -6.10 19.45
N GLU A 34 -12.39 -5.18 18.89
CA GLU A 34 -11.86 -4.09 18.06
C GLU A 34 -10.85 -3.23 18.83
N GLN A 35 -11.15 -2.90 20.09
CA GLN A 35 -10.21 -2.21 20.98
C GLN A 35 -8.96 -3.06 21.27
N GLY A 36 -9.13 -4.37 21.47
CA GLY A 36 -8.02 -5.29 21.63
C GLY A 36 -7.09 -5.36 20.41
N LEU A 37 -7.65 -5.27 19.19
CA LEU A 37 -6.86 -5.19 17.97
C LEU A 37 -6.05 -3.88 17.92
N ARG A 38 -6.67 -2.73 18.24
CA ARG A 38 -5.98 -1.43 18.32
C ARG A 38 -4.84 -1.44 19.32
N VAL A 39 -5.06 -2.00 20.54
CA VAL A 39 -4.01 -2.12 21.55
C VAL A 39 -2.87 -3.02 21.07
N ALA A 40 -3.19 -4.12 20.40
CA ALA A 40 -2.17 -5.02 19.85
C ALA A 40 -1.34 -4.36 18.75
N GLU A 41 -1.96 -3.53 17.90
CA GLU A 41 -1.28 -2.73 16.87
C GLU A 41 -0.34 -1.69 17.50
N LEU A 42 -0.82 -0.96 18.49
CA LEU A 42 0.02 -0.01 19.25
C LEU A 42 1.21 -0.69 19.92
N ALA A 43 1.01 -1.85 20.54
CA ALA A 43 2.09 -2.60 21.15
C ALA A 43 3.14 -3.06 20.11
N ARG A 44 2.71 -3.57 18.95
CA ARG A 44 3.62 -3.94 17.85
C ARG A 44 4.40 -2.74 17.32
N SER A 45 3.73 -1.59 17.18
CA SER A 45 4.37 -0.34 16.77
C SER A 45 5.44 0.10 17.78
N MET A 46 5.14 0.00 19.08
CA MET A 46 6.11 0.32 20.13
C MET A 46 7.31 -0.64 20.14
N ASP A 47 7.07 -1.96 20.02
CA ASP A 47 8.15 -2.95 19.91
C ASP A 47 9.06 -2.65 18.71
N HIS A 48 8.46 -2.32 17.57
CA HIS A 48 9.20 -1.96 16.35
C HIS A 48 10.05 -0.69 16.51
N ARG A 49 9.51 0.32 17.23
CA ARG A 49 10.28 1.54 17.54
C ARG A 49 11.45 1.28 18.49
N CYS A 50 11.31 0.29 19.37
CA CYS A 50 12.35 -0.09 20.33
C CYS A 50 13.44 -1.00 19.73
N GLU A 51 13.21 -1.56 18.53
CA GLU A 51 14.25 -2.30 17.79
C GLU A 51 15.33 -1.33 17.29
N THR A 52 16.42 -1.20 18.07
CA THR A 52 17.55 -0.30 17.78
C THR A 52 18.32 -0.66 16.50
N ASP A 53 18.04 -1.80 15.90
CA ASP A 53 18.75 -2.34 14.73
C ASP A 53 17.85 -2.48 13.48
N ARG A 54 16.70 -1.81 13.48
CA ARG A 54 15.79 -1.80 12.34
C ARG A 54 16.42 -1.02 11.19
N GLY A 55 16.68 -1.70 10.08
CA GLY A 55 17.09 -1.07 8.83
C GLY A 55 16.03 -0.10 8.30
N PHE A 56 16.45 0.88 7.49
CA PHE A 56 15.53 1.79 6.80
C PHE A 56 14.61 1.02 5.84
N THR A 57 13.31 1.07 6.05
CA THR A 57 12.33 0.27 5.31
C THR A 57 11.46 1.15 4.40
N VAL A 58 11.40 0.78 3.13
CA VAL A 58 10.55 1.42 2.12
C VAL A 58 9.53 0.43 1.60
N CYS A 59 8.26 0.88 1.53
CA CYS A 59 7.18 0.13 0.91
C CYS A 59 6.85 0.71 -0.47
N CYS A 60 6.54 -0.16 -1.42
CA CYS A 60 6.08 0.24 -2.76
C CYS A 60 5.23 -0.88 -3.37
N SER A 61 4.62 -0.61 -4.52
CA SER A 61 3.94 -1.62 -5.31
C SER A 61 4.87 -2.20 -6.39
N PRO A 62 4.48 -3.30 -7.05
CA PRO A 62 5.16 -3.79 -8.25
C PRO A 62 5.23 -2.78 -9.39
N VAL A 63 4.37 -1.75 -9.40
CA VAL A 63 4.41 -0.68 -10.41
C VAL A 63 5.68 0.17 -10.22
N THR A 64 6.00 0.53 -8.98
CA THR A 64 7.11 1.42 -8.63
C THR A 64 8.35 0.69 -8.09
N GLU A 65 8.35 -0.65 -8.01
CA GLU A 65 9.42 -1.49 -7.47
C GLU A 65 10.79 -1.21 -8.12
N ASP A 66 10.88 -1.31 -9.45
CA ASP A 66 12.14 -1.10 -10.17
C ASP A 66 12.68 0.31 -9.98
N LEU A 67 11.77 1.29 -9.91
CA LEU A 67 12.11 2.68 -9.64
C LEU A 67 12.75 2.82 -8.26
N MET A 68 12.13 2.23 -7.24
CA MET A 68 12.63 2.26 -5.86
C MET A 68 13.95 1.55 -5.71
N MET A 69 14.10 0.34 -6.30
CA MET A 69 15.35 -0.39 -6.29
C MET A 69 16.50 0.43 -6.93
N SER A 70 16.21 1.07 -8.06
CA SER A 70 17.18 1.93 -8.75
C SER A 70 17.58 3.15 -7.92
N VAL A 71 16.63 3.82 -7.24
CA VAL A 71 16.90 4.98 -6.40
C VAL A 71 17.72 4.58 -5.17
N ILE A 72 17.30 3.55 -4.43
CA ILE A 72 17.99 3.09 -3.22
C ILE A 72 19.42 2.65 -3.54
N SER A 73 19.61 1.90 -4.64
CA SER A 73 20.95 1.48 -5.10
C SER A 73 21.82 2.67 -5.46
N SER A 74 21.30 3.66 -6.18
CA SER A 74 22.06 4.86 -6.58
C SER A 74 22.47 5.72 -5.39
N LEU A 75 21.62 5.81 -4.38
CA LEU A 75 21.86 6.58 -3.16
C LEU A 75 22.73 5.83 -2.13
N LYS A 76 22.97 4.54 -2.34
CA LYS A 76 23.76 3.67 -1.46
C LYS A 76 23.29 3.77 0.00
N ILE A 77 21.98 3.56 0.24
CA ILE A 77 21.41 3.61 1.58
C ILE A 77 21.72 2.29 2.30
N PRO A 78 22.53 2.32 3.37
CA PRO A 78 22.93 1.09 4.06
C PRO A 78 21.73 0.44 4.76
N GLY A 79 21.64 -0.90 4.71
CA GLY A 79 20.63 -1.66 5.43
C GLY A 79 19.19 -1.34 5.01
N ALA A 80 18.97 -0.82 3.79
CA ALA A 80 17.64 -0.54 3.29
C ALA A 80 16.89 -1.85 2.98
N ASN A 81 15.67 -1.94 3.47
CA ASN A 81 14.72 -2.99 3.14
C ASN A 81 13.67 -2.45 2.18
N ILE A 82 13.28 -3.24 1.20
CA ILE A 82 12.16 -2.91 0.30
C ILE A 82 11.07 -3.95 0.50
N VAL A 83 9.87 -3.48 0.81
CA VAL A 83 8.66 -4.29 0.91
C VAL A 83 7.79 -3.97 -0.30
N VAL A 84 7.45 -4.99 -1.08
CA VAL A 84 6.62 -4.85 -2.28
C VAL A 84 5.25 -5.45 -2.01
N SER A 85 4.21 -4.61 -2.01
CA SER A 85 2.83 -5.04 -1.74
C SER A 85 1.82 -4.05 -2.35
N ASP A 86 0.53 -4.25 -2.08
CA ASP A 86 -0.52 -3.29 -2.47
C ASP A 86 -0.52 -2.06 -1.55
N ASP A 87 -1.20 -1.00 -1.98
CA ASP A 87 -1.23 0.29 -1.28
C ASP A 87 -1.89 0.18 0.10
N GLU A 88 -2.90 -0.66 0.26
CA GLU A 88 -3.55 -0.88 1.55
C GLU A 88 -2.58 -1.48 2.57
N TYR A 89 -1.81 -2.49 2.15
CA TYR A 89 -0.77 -3.07 3.00
C TYR A 89 0.35 -2.07 3.28
N ASN A 90 0.77 -1.31 2.29
CA ASN A 90 1.84 -0.32 2.42
C ASN A 90 1.47 0.79 3.42
N ILE A 91 0.24 1.31 3.37
CA ILE A 91 -0.28 2.27 4.35
C ILE A 91 -0.37 1.66 5.75
N ARG A 92 -0.81 0.40 5.85
CA ARG A 92 -0.82 -0.30 7.14
C ARG A 92 0.58 -0.44 7.73
N MET A 93 1.59 -0.78 6.94
CA MET A 93 2.99 -0.81 7.37
C MET A 93 3.44 0.54 7.91
N MET A 94 3.03 1.65 7.27
CA MET A 94 3.29 3.01 7.75
C MET A 94 2.56 3.31 9.07
N ARG A 95 1.31 2.90 9.20
CA ARG A 95 0.51 3.09 10.44
C ARG A 95 1.08 2.32 11.62
N GLU A 96 1.62 1.13 11.37
CA GLU A 96 2.28 0.28 12.36
C GLU A 96 3.73 0.71 12.66
N ASP A 97 4.23 1.82 12.09
CA ASP A 97 5.63 2.29 12.15
C ASP A 97 6.66 1.22 11.72
N ARG A 98 6.27 0.33 10.81
CA ARG A 98 7.09 -0.75 10.25
C ARG A 98 7.79 -0.34 8.97
N ALA A 99 7.45 0.81 8.42
CA ALA A 99 8.12 1.42 7.28
C ALA A 99 8.40 2.90 7.55
N ASP A 100 9.47 3.42 6.95
CA ASP A 100 9.91 4.81 7.07
C ASP A 100 9.38 5.67 5.93
N LEU A 101 9.11 5.04 4.78
CA LEU A 101 8.62 5.65 3.56
C LEU A 101 7.73 4.65 2.82
N ALA A 102 6.60 5.10 2.28
CA ALA A 102 5.84 4.30 1.32
C ALA A 102 5.54 5.12 0.07
N ILE A 103 5.54 4.44 -1.08
CA ILE A 103 5.12 4.98 -2.36
C ILE A 103 3.74 4.42 -2.66
N ILE A 104 2.78 5.31 -2.84
CA ILE A 104 1.38 4.99 -3.07
C ILE A 104 1.03 5.33 -4.51
N ASP A 105 0.52 4.34 -5.23
CA ASP A 105 0.15 4.48 -6.63
C ASP A 105 -1.27 5.03 -6.79
N ASP A 106 -2.19 4.63 -5.91
CA ASP A 106 -3.59 5.05 -5.97
C ASP A 106 -3.86 6.18 -4.96
N PRO A 107 -3.97 7.45 -5.42
CA PRO A 107 -4.14 8.59 -4.54
C PRO A 107 -5.42 8.55 -3.69
N LEU A 108 -6.41 7.73 -4.08
CA LEU A 108 -7.66 7.62 -3.32
C LEU A 108 -7.49 6.91 -1.96
N TYR A 109 -6.38 6.18 -1.76
CA TYR A 109 -6.04 5.65 -0.44
C TYR A 109 -5.54 6.72 0.54
N LEU A 110 -5.19 7.91 0.05
CA LEU A 110 -4.62 8.98 0.87
C LEU A 110 -5.66 9.90 1.52
N PHE A 111 -6.94 9.80 1.13
CA PHE A 111 -8.00 10.61 1.73
C PHE A 111 -8.17 10.41 3.24
N ASP A 112 -7.87 9.22 3.75
CA ASP A 112 -7.94 8.88 5.17
C ASP A 112 -6.55 8.71 5.80
N ALA A 113 -5.52 9.37 5.27
CA ALA A 113 -4.13 9.22 5.68
C ALA A 113 -3.47 10.55 6.09
N GLU A 114 -4.26 11.47 6.68
CA GLU A 114 -3.83 12.81 7.09
C GLU A 114 -2.71 12.82 8.15
N GLU A 115 -2.47 11.68 8.80
CA GLU A 115 -1.39 11.49 9.78
C GLU A 115 0.01 11.46 9.17
N PHE A 116 0.12 11.38 7.82
CA PHE A 116 1.39 11.35 7.10
C PHE A 116 1.67 12.66 6.37
N GLN A 117 2.95 12.99 6.27
CA GLN A 117 3.42 13.97 5.29
C GLN A 117 3.36 13.31 3.90
N MET A 118 2.93 14.08 2.91
CA MET A 118 2.71 13.61 1.54
C MET A 118 3.49 14.48 0.57
N GLU A 119 4.20 13.83 -0.36
CA GLU A 119 4.95 14.50 -1.41
C GLU A 119 4.62 13.84 -2.76
N GLU A 120 4.08 14.61 -3.68
CA GLU A 120 3.83 14.15 -5.03
C GLU A 120 5.17 14.00 -5.76
N ILE A 121 5.46 12.78 -6.24
CA ILE A 121 6.75 12.45 -6.88
C ILE A 121 6.65 12.36 -8.39
N GLY A 122 5.44 12.37 -8.94
CA GLY A 122 5.18 12.32 -10.37
C GLY A 122 3.78 11.83 -10.71
N TYR A 123 3.57 11.54 -11.98
CA TYR A 123 2.29 11.09 -12.52
C TYR A 123 2.47 9.89 -13.43
N MET A 124 1.53 8.97 -13.36
CA MET A 124 1.45 7.82 -14.24
C MET A 124 0.07 7.76 -14.88
N GLY A 125 -0.05 7.03 -15.99
CA GLY A 125 -1.31 6.74 -16.64
C GLY A 125 -1.62 5.26 -16.63
N MET A 126 -2.87 4.91 -16.88
CA MET A 126 -3.28 3.52 -17.01
C MET A 126 -3.74 3.19 -18.42
N VAL A 127 -3.43 1.98 -18.86
CA VAL A 127 -3.96 1.37 -20.07
C VAL A 127 -5.27 0.66 -19.73
N PHE A 128 -6.30 0.95 -20.48
CA PHE A 128 -7.58 0.27 -20.42
C PHE A 128 -7.70 -0.73 -21.57
N VAL A 129 -7.75 -2.02 -21.25
CA VAL A 129 -8.08 -3.08 -22.21
C VAL A 129 -9.56 -3.39 -22.08
N ASP A 130 -10.30 -3.11 -23.16
CA ASP A 130 -11.76 -3.24 -23.21
C ASP A 130 -12.17 -4.49 -23.99
N ASN A 131 -12.68 -5.49 -23.27
CA ASN A 131 -13.22 -6.73 -23.79
C ASN A 131 -14.71 -6.92 -23.39
N GLY A 132 -15.40 -5.82 -23.02
CA GLY A 132 -16.81 -5.84 -22.62
C GLY A 132 -17.01 -5.57 -21.11
N PRO A 133 -18.20 -5.85 -20.56
CA PRO A 133 -18.58 -5.42 -19.22
C PRO A 133 -17.99 -6.29 -18.09
N SER A 134 -17.40 -7.45 -18.40
CA SER A 134 -16.80 -8.34 -17.41
C SER A 134 -15.34 -7.98 -17.19
N PHE A 135 -14.96 -7.70 -15.92
CA PHE A 135 -13.63 -7.26 -15.55
C PHE A 135 -12.89 -8.27 -14.67
N ILE A 136 -11.57 -8.33 -14.86
CA ILE A 136 -10.61 -8.85 -13.91
C ILE A 136 -9.85 -7.67 -13.31
N ARG A 137 -9.89 -7.51 -11.97
CA ARG A 137 -9.23 -6.42 -11.28
C ARG A 137 -7.81 -6.81 -10.91
N TYR A 138 -6.84 -6.01 -11.33
CA TYR A 138 -5.47 -6.13 -10.85
C TYR A 138 -5.34 -5.55 -9.43
N LYS A 139 -4.54 -6.16 -8.58
CA LYS A 139 -4.40 -5.72 -7.17
C LYS A 139 -3.43 -4.55 -6.99
N TYR A 140 -2.79 -4.09 -8.04
CA TYR A 140 -1.78 -3.03 -7.99
C TYR A 140 -2.12 -1.89 -8.94
N GLY A 141 -1.49 -0.71 -8.70
CA GLY A 141 -1.73 0.52 -9.45
C GLY A 141 -3.05 1.19 -9.07
N ALA A 142 -3.36 2.30 -9.71
CA ALA A 142 -4.48 3.18 -9.37
C ALA A 142 -5.86 2.62 -9.80
N GLN A 143 -6.18 1.42 -9.33
CA GLN A 143 -7.42 0.74 -9.72
C GLN A 143 -8.68 1.49 -9.32
N ARG A 144 -8.69 2.15 -8.16
CA ARG A 144 -9.84 2.95 -7.71
C ARG A 144 -10.10 4.12 -8.66
N VAL A 145 -9.04 4.82 -9.07
CA VAL A 145 -9.13 5.90 -10.07
C VAL A 145 -9.69 5.36 -11.39
N ALA A 146 -9.22 4.19 -11.84
CA ALA A 146 -9.67 3.58 -13.07
C ALA A 146 -11.15 3.18 -13.06
N PHE A 147 -11.64 2.59 -11.96
CA PHE A 147 -13.05 2.25 -11.85
C PHE A 147 -13.94 3.49 -11.65
N MET A 148 -13.48 4.52 -10.92
CA MET A 148 -14.18 5.81 -10.86
C MET A 148 -14.34 6.46 -12.25
N PHE A 149 -13.37 6.28 -13.14
CA PHE A 149 -13.51 6.73 -14.52
C PHE A 149 -14.67 6.03 -15.21
N LEU A 150 -14.85 4.70 -15.07
CA LEU A 150 -16.01 4.00 -15.65
C LEU A 150 -17.32 4.51 -15.06
N ASP A 151 -17.37 4.76 -13.76
CA ASP A 151 -18.54 5.32 -13.09
C ASP A 151 -18.88 6.72 -13.64
N SER A 152 -17.87 7.55 -13.91
CA SER A 152 -18.06 8.90 -14.47
C SER A 152 -18.56 8.89 -15.92
N GLU A 153 -18.32 7.82 -16.66
CA GLU A 153 -18.79 7.59 -18.04
C GLU A 153 -20.13 6.82 -18.06
N ASP A 154 -20.80 6.65 -16.92
CA ASP A 154 -22.04 5.86 -16.78
C ASP A 154 -21.92 4.45 -17.38
N ARG A 155 -20.75 3.85 -17.30
CA ARG A 155 -20.46 2.57 -17.91
C ARG A 155 -20.73 1.42 -16.95
N GLU A 156 -21.64 0.52 -17.34
CA GLU A 156 -21.92 -0.70 -16.56
C GLU A 156 -20.73 -1.67 -16.64
N TYR A 157 -20.34 -2.21 -15.48
CA TYR A 157 -19.30 -3.23 -15.38
C TYR A 157 -19.54 -4.18 -14.22
N THR A 158 -18.92 -5.36 -14.28
CA THR A 158 -18.92 -6.33 -13.19
C THR A 158 -17.50 -6.87 -12.97
N ILE A 159 -16.98 -6.73 -11.76
CA ILE A 159 -15.70 -7.33 -11.37
C ILE A 159 -15.94 -8.79 -11.02
N GLU A 160 -15.55 -9.72 -11.89
CA GLU A 160 -15.76 -11.15 -11.71
C GLU A 160 -14.64 -11.84 -10.94
N SER A 161 -13.43 -11.27 -10.98
CA SER A 161 -12.26 -11.82 -10.31
C SER A 161 -11.22 -10.75 -10.04
N GLU A 162 -10.31 -11.05 -9.12
CA GLU A 162 -9.14 -10.23 -8.80
C GLU A 162 -7.87 -11.07 -8.92
N THR A 163 -6.75 -10.45 -9.29
CA THR A 163 -5.48 -11.13 -9.42
C THR A 163 -4.29 -10.26 -9.01
N PHE A 164 -3.26 -10.89 -8.44
CA PHE A 164 -1.92 -10.33 -8.23
C PHE A 164 -0.96 -10.66 -9.40
N SER A 165 -1.39 -11.53 -10.30
CA SER A 165 -0.57 -12.05 -11.39
C SER A 165 -0.73 -11.24 -12.66
N LEU A 166 0.31 -10.51 -13.06
CA LEU A 166 0.32 -9.80 -14.35
C LEU A 166 0.14 -10.77 -15.55
N PRO A 167 0.78 -11.96 -15.60
CA PRO A 167 0.53 -12.91 -16.67
C PRO A 167 -0.94 -13.39 -16.75
N GLU A 168 -1.59 -13.62 -15.62
CA GLU A 168 -3.01 -13.98 -15.58
C GLU A 168 -3.89 -12.84 -16.07
N LEU A 169 -3.61 -11.59 -15.64
CA LEU A 169 -4.30 -10.40 -16.11
C LEU A 169 -4.22 -10.29 -17.65
N LEU A 170 -2.99 -10.36 -18.19
CA LEU A 170 -2.74 -10.22 -19.63
C LEU A 170 -3.28 -11.38 -20.47
N GLY A 171 -3.38 -12.58 -19.90
CA GLY A 171 -3.97 -13.76 -20.54
C GLY A 171 -5.50 -13.83 -20.45
N SER A 172 -6.11 -12.88 -19.72
CA SER A 172 -7.57 -12.84 -19.56
C SER A 172 -8.26 -12.38 -20.83
N ASN A 173 -9.45 -12.92 -21.08
CA ASN A 173 -10.38 -12.42 -22.11
C ASN A 173 -11.36 -11.36 -21.57
N LYS A 174 -11.16 -10.90 -20.32
CA LYS A 174 -11.96 -9.87 -19.65
C LYS A 174 -11.34 -8.49 -19.85
N SER A 175 -12.11 -7.46 -19.56
CA SER A 175 -11.62 -6.09 -19.47
C SER A 175 -10.76 -5.90 -18.22
N PHE A 176 -9.77 -5.00 -18.30
CA PHE A 176 -8.92 -4.68 -17.17
C PHE A 176 -8.19 -3.34 -17.33
N PHE A 177 -7.69 -2.85 -16.22
CA PHE A 177 -6.78 -1.72 -16.16
C PHE A 177 -5.41 -2.18 -15.69
N VAL A 178 -4.37 -1.59 -16.28
CA VAL A 178 -2.98 -1.85 -15.88
C VAL A 178 -2.16 -0.58 -16.09
N ASP A 179 -1.22 -0.34 -15.19
CA ASP A 179 -0.38 0.83 -15.23
C ASP A 179 0.55 0.82 -16.45
N GLU A 180 0.62 1.96 -17.18
CA GLU A 180 1.45 2.12 -18.38
C GLU A 180 2.94 2.01 -18.05
N PHE A 181 3.34 2.51 -16.88
CA PHE A 181 4.73 2.43 -16.42
C PHE A 181 5.17 0.99 -16.18
N LEU A 182 4.31 0.17 -15.55
CA LEU A 182 4.57 -1.26 -15.36
C LEU A 182 4.74 -1.99 -16.70
N LEU A 183 3.88 -1.72 -17.68
CA LEU A 183 3.98 -2.30 -19.02
C LEU A 183 5.30 -1.90 -19.71
N THR A 184 5.63 -0.62 -19.67
CA THR A 184 6.87 -0.09 -20.27
C THR A 184 8.10 -0.75 -19.66
N ARG A 185 8.15 -0.88 -18.34
CA ARG A 185 9.24 -1.54 -17.61
C ARG A 185 9.38 -3.03 -17.95
N ARG A 186 8.27 -3.70 -18.22
CA ARG A 186 8.24 -5.11 -18.65
C ARG A 186 8.40 -5.29 -20.16
N ASN A 187 8.68 -4.19 -20.89
CA ASN A 187 8.78 -4.17 -22.36
C ASN A 187 7.52 -4.73 -23.05
N LEU A 188 6.35 -4.45 -22.46
CA LEU A 188 5.04 -4.85 -22.98
C LEU A 188 4.34 -3.65 -23.59
N ARG A 189 3.56 -3.90 -24.62
CA ARG A 189 2.73 -2.88 -25.29
C ARG A 189 1.32 -3.42 -25.45
N LEU A 190 0.35 -2.69 -24.92
CA LEU A 190 -1.06 -2.96 -25.08
C LEU A 190 -1.72 -1.76 -25.75
N LYS A 191 -2.77 -2.02 -26.52
CA LYS A 191 -3.61 -0.96 -27.06
C LYS A 191 -4.61 -0.56 -25.98
N SER A 192 -4.61 0.72 -25.61
CA SER A 192 -5.62 1.26 -24.71
C SER A 192 -6.89 1.62 -25.47
N ALA A 193 -8.05 1.37 -24.87
CA ALA A 193 -9.35 1.78 -25.38
C ALA A 193 -9.60 3.28 -25.24
N VAL A 194 -8.88 3.94 -24.31
CA VAL A 194 -8.91 5.40 -24.10
C VAL A 194 -7.48 5.94 -24.06
N ASP A 195 -7.31 7.25 -24.19
CA ASP A 195 -5.99 7.88 -24.00
C ASP A 195 -5.57 7.65 -22.54
N PRO A 196 -4.41 7.03 -22.24
CA PRO A 196 -3.91 6.81 -20.88
C PRO A 196 -3.83 8.10 -20.04
N LYS A 197 -3.73 9.27 -20.69
CA LYS A 197 -3.78 10.57 -20.02
C LYS A 197 -5.11 10.86 -19.33
N MET A 198 -6.21 10.26 -19.78
CA MET A 198 -7.52 10.38 -19.12
C MET A 198 -7.55 9.63 -17.77
N LEU A 199 -6.67 8.65 -17.61
CA LEU A 199 -6.48 7.86 -16.39
C LEU A 199 -5.18 8.24 -15.67
N ARG A 200 -4.77 9.51 -15.82
CA ARG A 200 -3.58 10.03 -15.17
C ARG A 200 -3.83 10.21 -13.68
N HIS A 201 -2.93 9.71 -12.87
CA HIS A 201 -2.99 9.78 -11.43
C HIS A 201 -1.64 10.17 -10.83
N ALA A 202 -1.67 10.79 -9.67
CA ALA A 202 -0.47 11.14 -8.93
C ALA A 202 0.12 9.90 -8.26
N ILE A 203 1.44 9.82 -8.26
CA ILE A 203 2.21 8.89 -7.42
C ILE A 203 2.74 9.70 -6.24
N THR A 204 2.48 9.22 -5.04
CA THR A 204 2.74 9.98 -3.82
C THR A 204 3.66 9.22 -2.87
N ALA A 205 4.68 9.88 -2.39
CA ALA A 205 5.50 9.42 -1.27
C ALA A 205 4.86 9.85 0.04
N ILE A 206 4.69 8.92 0.99
CA ILE A 206 4.18 9.22 2.34
C ILE A 206 5.19 8.83 3.40
N TYR A 207 5.32 9.65 4.45
CA TYR A 207 6.21 9.42 5.58
C TYR A 207 5.72 10.18 6.82
N ARG A 208 6.13 9.75 8.02
CA ARG A 208 5.80 10.47 9.28
C ARG A 208 6.80 11.57 9.56
N GLU A 209 8.08 11.23 9.52
CA GLU A 209 9.18 12.14 9.86
C GLU A 209 10.14 12.26 8.67
N GLU A 210 10.52 13.49 8.38
CA GLU A 210 11.50 13.79 7.35
C GLU A 210 12.91 13.44 7.82
N SER A 211 13.31 12.19 7.66
CA SER A 211 14.69 11.77 7.89
C SER A 211 15.61 12.13 6.71
N LYS A 212 16.93 12.12 6.95
CA LYS A 212 17.91 12.34 5.88
C LYS A 212 17.73 11.36 4.70
N ASN A 213 17.38 10.12 4.95
CA ASN A 213 17.18 9.11 3.90
C ASN A 213 15.89 9.38 3.14
N VAL A 214 14.80 9.71 3.84
CA VAL A 214 13.52 10.10 3.22
C VAL A 214 13.72 11.27 2.27
N SER A 215 14.29 12.40 2.74
CA SER A 215 14.57 13.57 1.89
C SER A 215 15.41 13.26 0.65
N ARG A 216 16.42 12.41 0.80
CA ARG A 216 17.28 12.02 -0.34
C ARG A 216 16.52 11.19 -1.37
N ILE A 217 15.68 10.24 -0.92
CA ILE A 217 14.90 9.38 -1.81
C ILE A 217 13.84 10.21 -2.53
N VAL A 218 13.04 11.00 -1.80
CA VAL A 218 11.97 11.83 -2.36
C VAL A 218 12.54 12.78 -3.41
N LYS A 219 13.61 13.52 -3.11
CA LYS A 219 14.29 14.39 -4.08
C LYS A 219 14.78 13.64 -5.31
N ALA A 220 15.33 12.44 -5.13
CA ALA A 220 15.80 11.61 -6.27
C ALA A 220 14.63 11.09 -7.12
N LEU A 221 13.46 10.81 -6.52
CA LEU A 221 12.27 10.42 -7.24
C LEU A 221 11.71 11.58 -8.08
N ILE A 222 11.50 12.75 -7.46
CA ILE A 222 11.02 13.97 -8.14
C ILE A 222 11.93 14.35 -9.32
N SER A 223 13.25 14.22 -9.16
CA SER A 223 14.22 14.56 -10.21
C SER A 223 14.13 13.65 -11.45
N ARG A 224 13.41 12.52 -11.39
CA ARG A 224 13.27 11.59 -12.50
C ARG A 224 12.12 11.92 -13.46
N ASN A 225 11.30 12.93 -13.13
CA ASN A 225 10.16 13.39 -13.95
C ASN A 225 9.28 12.22 -14.43
N LEU A 226 8.63 11.54 -13.50
CA LEU A 226 7.69 10.44 -13.77
C LEU A 226 6.41 10.94 -14.44
#